data_890a92a3d7a38c045f91f25029654bc9
#
_entry.id   890a92a3d7a38c045f91f25029654bc9
#
_cell.length_a   1.000
_cell.length_b   1.000
_cell.length_c   1.000
_cell.angle_alpha   90.00
_cell.angle_beta   90.00
_cell.angle_gamma   90.00
#
_symmetry.space_group_name_H-M   'P 1'
#
loop_
_entity.id
_entity.type
_entity.pdbx_description
1 polymer ?
#
loop_
_entity_poly.entity_id
_entity_poly.type
_entity_poly.pdbx_seq_one_letter_code
_entity_poly.pdbx_strand_id
1 'polypeptide(L)'
;KEVNRRGFMNYRQGQEAAEWDEAATPEQLTAVVSASKQAIIWGYGYFADTLGRCVAPLVWDKKTGENYFADGELAWTSFKVGTLRIFTHQWCGCFKDSERNDKAKHPTQKPIALMVWCLSFLDAETILDPFTGSGTTGVACVRTGRKFIGIEIEPKYYDIAKRRIEEAYADSALFDNLEPPP
;
A
#
# COMPACT_ATOMS: atom_id res chain seq x y z
N LYS A 1 -22.83 19.99 -16.21
CA LYS A 1 -22.61 20.18 -14.74
C LYS A 1 -21.10 20.35 -14.59
N GLU A 2 -20.65 21.57 -14.26
CA GLU A 2 -19.24 21.84 -13.96
C GLU A 2 -18.87 21.10 -12.67
N VAL A 3 -17.92 20.17 -12.76
CA VAL A 3 -17.34 19.53 -11.60
C VAL A 3 -16.50 20.56 -10.87
N ASN A 4 -16.96 20.99 -9.72
CA ASN A 4 -16.30 21.99 -8.90
C ASN A 4 -14.97 21.42 -8.37
N ARG A 5 -13.86 21.74 -9.04
CA ARG A 5 -12.49 21.31 -8.69
C ARG A 5 -11.98 21.87 -7.36
N ARG A 6 -12.77 22.64 -6.64
CA ARG A 6 -12.36 23.28 -5.35
C ARG A 6 -12.36 22.35 -4.15
N GLY A 7 -12.97 21.19 -4.20
CA GLY A 7 -12.99 20.24 -3.09
C GLY A 7 -11.66 19.52 -2.83
N PHE A 8 -10.81 19.38 -3.84
CA PHE A 8 -9.55 18.65 -3.71
C PHE A 8 -8.43 19.45 -3.02
N MET A 9 -8.49 20.78 -3.05
CA MET A 9 -7.44 21.64 -2.50
C MET A 9 -7.56 21.91 -1.00
N ASN A 10 -8.75 21.84 -0.42
CA ASN A 10 -8.96 22.30 0.97
C ASN A 10 -8.55 21.30 2.06
N TYR A 11 -8.32 20.02 1.72
CA TYR A 11 -7.87 19.04 2.72
C TYR A 11 -6.35 19.15 3.00
N ARG A 12 -5.57 19.68 2.04
CA ARG A 12 -4.13 19.90 2.20
C ARG A 12 -3.76 21.25 2.82
N GLN A 13 -4.68 22.21 2.90
CA GLN A 13 -4.39 23.57 3.39
C GLN A 13 -4.24 23.71 4.92
N GLY A 14 -4.39 22.64 5.69
CA GLY A 14 -4.25 22.67 7.16
C GLY A 14 -3.04 21.94 7.71
N GLN A 15 -2.27 21.24 6.88
CA GLN A 15 -0.99 20.64 7.27
C GLN A 15 0.04 21.08 6.24
N GLU A 16 1.08 21.76 6.70
CA GLU A 16 2.30 21.96 5.93
C GLU A 16 2.71 20.55 5.46
N ALA A 17 2.80 20.34 4.13
CA ALA A 17 3.32 19.10 3.58
C ALA A 17 4.71 18.93 4.19
N ALA A 18 4.90 17.88 4.98
CA ALA A 18 6.20 17.62 5.56
C ALA A 18 7.18 17.38 4.40
N GLU A 19 8.42 17.82 4.54
CA GLU A 19 9.47 17.71 3.49
C GLU A 19 9.63 16.29 2.96
N TRP A 20 9.21 15.29 3.72
CA TRP A 20 9.26 13.86 3.35
C TRP A 20 8.02 13.37 2.55
N ASP A 21 6.92 14.15 2.47
CA ASP A 21 5.68 13.77 1.76
C ASP A 21 5.72 14.19 0.28
N GLU A 22 6.89 14.12 -0.32
CA GLU A 22 7.07 14.33 -1.75
C GLU A 22 6.75 13.06 -2.54
N ALA A 23 6.19 13.23 -3.74
CA ALA A 23 5.97 12.11 -4.65
C ALA A 23 7.32 11.54 -5.10
N ALA A 24 7.38 10.22 -5.32
CA ALA A 24 8.57 9.57 -5.86
C ALA A 24 8.97 10.19 -7.21
N THR A 25 10.28 10.44 -7.39
CA THR A 25 10.79 10.99 -8.65
C THR A 25 10.79 9.95 -9.78
N PRO A 26 10.82 10.38 -11.05
CA PRO A 26 10.93 9.47 -12.19
C PRO A 26 12.14 8.53 -12.10
N GLU A 27 13.27 9.03 -11.58
CA GLU A 27 14.51 8.25 -11.41
C GLU A 27 14.33 7.16 -10.34
N GLN A 28 13.69 7.49 -9.21
CA GLN A 28 13.39 6.53 -8.15
C GLN A 28 12.45 5.43 -8.66
N LEU A 29 11.38 5.80 -9.38
CA LEU A 29 10.44 4.83 -9.96
C LEU A 29 11.14 3.91 -10.97
N THR A 30 11.98 4.46 -11.82
CA THR A 30 12.76 3.70 -12.80
C THR A 30 13.71 2.73 -12.10
N ALA A 31 14.40 3.17 -11.05
CA ALA A 31 15.30 2.33 -10.26
C ALA A 31 14.54 1.16 -9.60
N VAL A 32 13.37 1.42 -9.00
CA VAL A 32 12.52 0.40 -8.36
C VAL A 32 12.07 -0.65 -9.38
N VAL A 33 11.56 -0.22 -10.54
CA VAL A 33 11.13 -1.14 -11.60
C VAL A 33 12.29 -1.97 -12.14
N SER A 34 13.47 -1.35 -12.30
CA SER A 34 14.67 -2.03 -12.80
C SER A 34 15.27 -3.02 -11.82
N ALA A 35 15.11 -2.78 -10.51
CA ALA A 35 15.61 -3.65 -9.45
C ALA A 35 14.73 -4.89 -9.21
N SER A 36 13.54 -4.98 -9.82
CA SER A 36 12.56 -6.01 -9.55
C SER A 36 12.19 -6.82 -10.80
N LYS A 37 11.86 -8.11 -10.61
CA LYS A 37 11.30 -8.95 -11.68
C LYS A 37 9.84 -8.61 -11.95
N GLN A 38 9.10 -8.25 -10.92
CA GLN A 38 7.70 -7.85 -10.95
C GLN A 38 7.50 -6.67 -10.01
N ALA A 39 6.65 -5.72 -10.40
CA ALA A 39 6.36 -4.54 -9.61
C ALA A 39 4.86 -4.23 -9.60
N ILE A 40 4.37 -3.74 -8.46
CA ILE A 40 3.05 -3.16 -8.27
C ILE A 40 3.27 -1.79 -7.62
N ILE A 41 2.82 -0.71 -8.27
CA ILE A 41 3.04 0.67 -7.81
C ILE A 41 1.70 1.37 -7.69
N TRP A 42 1.30 1.69 -6.47
CA TRP A 42 0.09 2.45 -6.17
C TRP A 42 0.25 3.93 -6.50
N GLY A 43 -0.85 4.57 -6.87
CA GLY A 43 -0.83 5.97 -7.30
C GLY A 43 -0.54 6.13 -8.79
N TYR A 44 -0.91 5.15 -9.62
CA TYR A 44 -0.63 5.16 -11.06
C TYR A 44 -1.01 6.46 -11.76
N GLY A 45 -2.12 7.10 -11.35
CA GLY A 45 -2.54 8.37 -11.94
C GLY A 45 -1.52 9.52 -11.79
N TYR A 46 -0.63 9.46 -10.79
CA TYR A 46 0.44 10.45 -10.59
C TYR A 46 1.71 10.10 -11.37
N PHE A 47 1.88 8.85 -11.74
CA PHE A 47 3.13 8.30 -12.28
C PHE A 47 2.98 7.77 -13.71
N ALA A 48 1.84 8.00 -14.36
CA ALA A 48 1.52 7.42 -15.67
C ALA A 48 2.54 7.79 -16.75
N ASP A 49 3.04 9.03 -16.76
CA ASP A 49 4.03 9.51 -17.71
C ASP A 49 5.39 8.79 -17.57
N THR A 50 5.75 8.41 -16.35
CA THR A 50 7.01 7.68 -16.06
C THR A 50 6.85 6.18 -16.27
N LEU A 51 5.76 5.59 -15.76
CA LEU A 51 5.54 4.15 -15.78
C LEU A 51 4.97 3.65 -17.13
N GLY A 52 4.39 4.54 -17.92
CA GLY A 52 3.81 4.21 -19.21
C GLY A 52 2.60 3.30 -19.12
N ARG A 53 2.32 2.58 -20.22
CA ARG A 53 1.13 1.73 -20.36
C ARG A 53 1.11 0.61 -19.33
N CYS A 54 -0.02 0.44 -18.64
CA CYS A 54 -0.32 -0.69 -17.78
C CYS A 54 -1.24 -1.69 -18.48
N VAL A 55 -0.82 -2.96 -18.56
CA VAL A 55 -1.62 -4.04 -19.20
C VAL A 55 -2.64 -4.63 -18.24
N ALA A 56 -2.25 -4.81 -16.99
CA ALA A 56 -3.07 -5.46 -15.96
C ALA A 56 -3.11 -4.60 -14.68
N PRO A 57 -3.80 -3.44 -14.68
CA PRO A 57 -3.89 -2.59 -13.52
C PRO A 57 -4.65 -3.26 -12.37
N LEU A 58 -4.28 -2.89 -11.15
CA LEU A 58 -5.05 -3.23 -9.96
C LEU A 58 -5.84 -2.02 -9.48
N VAL A 59 -7.05 -2.25 -9.06
CA VAL A 59 -7.97 -1.22 -8.54
C VAL A 59 -8.32 -1.55 -7.11
N TRP A 60 -8.21 -0.58 -6.23
CA TRP A 60 -8.80 -0.66 -4.90
C TRP A 60 -10.05 0.20 -4.84
N ASP A 61 -11.21 -0.45 -4.77
CA ASP A 61 -12.50 0.17 -4.49
C ASP A 61 -12.66 0.32 -2.96
N LYS A 62 -12.72 1.55 -2.49
CA LYS A 62 -12.79 1.91 -1.06
C LYS A 62 -14.18 1.91 -0.50
N LYS A 63 -15.21 1.68 -1.31
CA LYS A 63 -16.64 1.76 -0.90
C LYS A 63 -16.98 3.08 -0.19
N THR A 64 -16.42 4.19 -0.63
CA THR A 64 -16.65 5.46 0.03
C THR A 64 -18.00 6.08 -0.30
N GLY A 65 -18.62 5.66 -1.41
CA GLY A 65 -19.90 6.19 -1.87
C GLY A 65 -19.78 7.64 -2.32
N GLU A 66 -20.90 8.37 -2.28
CA GLU A 66 -20.97 9.78 -2.69
C GLU A 66 -20.43 10.73 -1.61
N ASN A 67 -19.17 10.59 -1.21
CA ASN A 67 -18.53 11.50 -0.25
C ASN A 67 -17.33 12.23 -0.86
N TYR A 68 -16.65 13.05 -0.06
CA TYR A 68 -15.52 13.88 -0.52
C TYR A 68 -14.20 13.09 -0.68
N PHE A 69 -14.16 11.82 -0.32
CA PHE A 69 -12.97 10.98 -0.43
C PHE A 69 -12.93 10.28 -1.80
N ALA A 70 -11.74 9.90 -2.23
CA ALA A 70 -11.58 9.15 -3.47
C ALA A 70 -12.27 7.78 -3.37
N ASP A 71 -13.07 7.44 -4.37
CA ASP A 71 -13.80 6.16 -4.44
C ASP A 71 -12.85 4.96 -4.56
N GLY A 72 -11.67 5.18 -5.10
CA GLY A 72 -10.66 4.13 -5.25
C GLY A 72 -9.28 4.64 -5.57
N GLU A 73 -8.36 3.72 -5.65
CA GLU A 73 -6.98 3.95 -6.09
C GLU A 73 -6.61 2.97 -7.19
N LEU A 74 -5.67 3.40 -8.07
CA LEU A 74 -5.12 2.59 -9.15
C LEU A 74 -3.66 2.25 -8.85
N ALA A 75 -3.29 0.98 -9.08
CA ALA A 75 -1.91 0.58 -9.13
C ALA A 75 -1.50 0.18 -10.55
N TRP A 76 -0.33 0.63 -10.97
CA TRP A 76 0.37 0.12 -12.12
C TRP A 76 1.03 -1.22 -11.79
N THR A 77 1.09 -2.11 -12.78
CA THR A 77 1.83 -3.36 -12.66
C THR A 77 2.77 -3.54 -13.84
N SER A 78 3.90 -4.19 -13.60
CA SER A 78 4.85 -4.57 -14.66
C SER A 78 4.41 -5.82 -15.44
N PHE A 79 3.22 -6.34 -15.18
CA PHE A 79 2.72 -7.58 -15.79
C PHE A 79 2.53 -7.42 -17.30
N LYS A 80 3.02 -8.39 -18.07
CA LYS A 80 2.95 -8.40 -19.55
C LYS A 80 1.65 -8.98 -20.07
N VAL A 81 0.96 -9.78 -19.25
CA VAL A 81 -0.33 -10.41 -19.55
C VAL A 81 -1.25 -10.27 -18.35
N GLY A 82 -2.54 -10.36 -18.58
CA GLY A 82 -3.55 -10.29 -17.53
C GLY A 82 -4.65 -9.29 -17.85
N THR A 83 -5.53 -9.10 -16.89
CA THR A 83 -6.68 -8.19 -16.96
C THR A 83 -6.72 -7.32 -15.73
N LEU A 84 -7.45 -6.22 -15.78
CA LEU A 84 -7.78 -5.41 -14.61
C LEU A 84 -8.40 -6.30 -13.51
N ARG A 85 -7.97 -6.10 -12.26
CA ARG A 85 -8.53 -6.73 -11.07
C ARG A 85 -8.95 -5.68 -10.07
N ILE A 86 -10.05 -5.93 -9.36
CA ILE A 86 -10.61 -5.01 -8.37
C ILE A 86 -10.61 -5.69 -7.01
N PHE A 87 -10.08 -5.00 -6.02
CA PHE A 87 -10.18 -5.35 -4.61
C PHE A 87 -11.13 -4.37 -3.94
N THR A 88 -12.23 -4.86 -3.40
CA THR A 88 -13.23 -4.05 -2.72
C THR A 88 -13.03 -4.16 -1.21
N HIS A 89 -12.68 -3.04 -0.56
CA HIS A 89 -12.39 -3.01 0.87
C HIS A 89 -12.56 -1.60 1.42
N GLN A 90 -13.49 -1.44 2.36
CA GLN A 90 -13.74 -0.14 2.96
C GLN A 90 -12.61 0.27 3.89
N TRP A 91 -12.07 1.47 3.64
CA TRP A 91 -11.00 2.05 4.43
C TRP A 91 -11.07 3.56 4.34
N CYS A 92 -11.90 4.17 5.20
CA CYS A 92 -12.12 5.61 5.21
C CYS A 92 -12.35 6.07 6.65
N GLY A 93 -11.40 6.79 7.22
CA GLY A 93 -11.53 7.32 8.57
C GLY A 93 -11.85 6.24 9.61
N CYS A 94 -13.02 6.33 10.23
CA CYS A 94 -13.52 5.36 11.21
C CYS A 94 -14.24 4.16 10.57
N PHE A 95 -14.53 4.21 9.27
CA PHE A 95 -15.18 3.10 8.56
C PHE A 95 -14.11 2.21 7.91
N LYS A 96 -13.87 1.04 8.50
CA LYS A 96 -12.87 0.08 8.06
C LYS A 96 -13.40 -1.34 8.10
N ASP A 97 -13.18 -2.12 7.04
CA ASP A 97 -13.53 -3.54 7.00
C ASP A 97 -12.55 -4.39 7.83
N SER A 98 -11.30 -3.95 7.96
CA SER A 98 -10.27 -4.60 8.79
C SER A 98 -9.58 -3.60 9.72
N GLU A 99 -8.79 -4.07 10.68
CA GLU A 99 -7.97 -3.24 11.58
C GLU A 99 -8.81 -2.13 12.28
N ARG A 100 -10.07 -2.46 12.65
CA ARG A 100 -11.05 -1.47 13.16
C ARG A 100 -10.61 -0.76 14.42
N ASN A 101 -9.87 -1.45 15.29
CA ASN A 101 -9.36 -0.92 16.56
C ASN A 101 -8.00 -0.23 16.41
N ASP A 102 -7.41 -0.26 15.23
CA ASP A 102 -6.10 0.31 14.98
C ASP A 102 -6.23 1.70 14.37
N LYS A 103 -5.71 2.73 15.05
CA LYS A 103 -5.61 4.07 14.47
C LYS A 103 -4.57 4.02 13.34
N ALA A 104 -4.87 4.68 12.23
CA ALA A 104 -3.88 4.83 11.16
C ALA A 104 -2.63 5.49 11.73
N LYS A 105 -1.48 4.87 11.50
CA LYS A 105 -0.15 5.30 12.01
C LYS A 105 0.62 6.13 10.97
N HIS A 106 0.09 6.19 9.75
CA HIS A 106 0.62 6.96 8.63
C HIS A 106 -0.55 7.56 7.82
N PRO A 107 -0.46 8.80 7.32
CA PRO A 107 -1.56 9.46 6.60
C PRO A 107 -2.06 8.69 5.38
N THR A 108 -1.16 8.01 4.68
CA THR A 108 -1.46 7.21 3.46
C THR A 108 -1.43 5.71 3.71
N GLN A 109 -1.59 5.27 4.98
CA GLN A 109 -1.58 3.85 5.33
C GLN A 109 -2.65 3.07 4.57
N LYS A 110 -2.21 2.02 3.90
CA LYS A 110 -3.09 1.06 3.22
C LYS A 110 -3.46 -0.12 4.15
N PRO A 111 -4.61 -0.78 3.95
CA PRO A 111 -4.98 -1.96 4.75
C PRO A 111 -4.04 -3.14 4.46
N ILE A 112 -3.77 -3.95 5.48
CA ILE A 112 -2.95 -5.17 5.35
C ILE A 112 -3.60 -6.12 4.36
N ALA A 113 -4.92 -6.24 4.37
CA ALA A 113 -5.67 -7.10 3.45
C ALA A 113 -5.42 -6.75 1.97
N LEU A 114 -5.30 -5.44 1.65
CA LEU A 114 -4.95 -5.00 0.30
C LEU A 114 -3.54 -5.45 -0.09
N MET A 115 -2.56 -5.33 0.83
CA MET A 115 -1.19 -5.76 0.54
C MET A 115 -1.10 -7.29 0.39
N VAL A 116 -1.78 -8.07 1.23
CA VAL A 116 -1.87 -9.53 1.07
C VAL A 116 -2.44 -9.90 -0.30
N TRP A 117 -3.51 -9.21 -0.73
CA TRP A 117 -4.09 -9.42 -2.06
C TRP A 117 -3.10 -9.04 -3.18
N CYS A 118 -2.37 -7.94 -3.06
CA CYS A 118 -1.32 -7.59 -4.03
C CYS A 118 -0.24 -8.68 -4.12
N LEU A 119 0.22 -9.18 -2.98
CA LEU A 119 1.25 -10.22 -2.92
C LEU A 119 0.80 -11.52 -3.59
N SER A 120 -0.51 -11.82 -3.65
CA SER A 120 -1.01 -13.02 -4.32
C SER A 120 -0.78 -13.04 -5.84
N PHE A 121 -0.49 -11.90 -6.46
CA PHE A 121 -0.14 -11.78 -7.88
C PHE A 121 1.36 -11.92 -8.17
N LEU A 122 2.19 -11.94 -7.12
CA LEU A 122 3.65 -11.98 -7.26
C LEU A 122 4.18 -13.39 -7.03
N ASP A 123 4.95 -13.90 -7.99
CA ASP A 123 5.75 -15.11 -7.83
C ASP A 123 7.14 -14.72 -7.31
N ALA A 124 7.19 -14.34 -6.01
CA ALA A 124 8.41 -13.85 -5.39
C ALA A 124 8.48 -14.23 -3.91
N GLU A 125 9.63 -14.74 -3.48
CA GLU A 125 9.90 -15.02 -2.06
C GLU A 125 10.29 -13.76 -1.28
N THR A 126 10.94 -12.79 -1.95
CA THR A 126 11.45 -11.56 -1.34
C THR A 126 10.73 -10.36 -1.94
N ILE A 127 10.19 -9.53 -1.08
CA ILE A 127 9.49 -8.31 -1.45
C ILE A 127 10.32 -7.09 -0.99
N LEU A 128 10.52 -6.15 -1.90
CA LEU A 128 11.12 -4.85 -1.62
C LEU A 128 10.03 -3.78 -1.61
N ASP A 129 9.97 -3.00 -0.55
CA ASP A 129 9.15 -1.78 -0.46
C ASP A 129 10.06 -0.60 -0.11
N PRO A 130 10.43 0.23 -1.10
CA PRO A 130 11.33 1.36 -0.86
C PRO A 130 10.63 2.58 -0.26
N PHE A 131 9.32 2.51 -0.01
CA PHE A 131 8.50 3.55 0.61
C PHE A 131 7.63 2.94 1.71
N THR A 132 8.27 2.27 2.66
CA THR A 132 7.66 1.38 3.65
C THR A 132 6.57 2.05 4.50
N GLY A 133 6.71 3.34 4.79
CA GLY A 133 5.79 4.08 5.65
C GLY A 133 5.62 3.39 7.01
N SER A 134 4.38 3.05 7.35
CA SER A 134 4.07 2.34 8.60
C SER A 134 4.30 0.81 8.54
N GLY A 135 4.91 0.26 7.50
CA GLY A 135 5.27 -1.16 7.43
C GLY A 135 4.16 -2.13 7.02
N THR A 136 3.11 -1.65 6.38
CA THR A 136 1.95 -2.51 6.02
C THR A 136 2.35 -3.66 5.09
N THR A 137 3.22 -3.40 4.10
CA THR A 137 3.74 -4.42 3.19
C THR A 137 4.56 -5.47 3.95
N GLY A 138 5.39 -5.03 4.92
CA GLY A 138 6.16 -5.94 5.76
C GLY A 138 5.29 -6.87 6.60
N VAL A 139 4.24 -6.34 7.23
CA VAL A 139 3.26 -7.16 7.97
C VAL A 139 2.56 -8.16 7.04
N ALA A 140 2.19 -7.74 5.81
CA ALA A 140 1.61 -8.65 4.83
C ALA A 140 2.59 -9.77 4.40
N CYS A 141 3.88 -9.45 4.27
CA CYS A 141 4.93 -10.43 3.98
C CYS A 141 5.04 -11.48 5.08
N VAL A 142 5.07 -11.06 6.36
CA VAL A 142 5.07 -11.99 7.50
C VAL A 142 3.89 -12.94 7.42
N ARG A 143 2.67 -12.41 7.23
CA ARG A 143 1.43 -13.21 7.13
C ARG A 143 1.39 -14.18 5.96
N THR A 144 2.19 -13.94 4.93
CA THR A 144 2.24 -14.76 3.71
C THR A 144 3.54 -15.57 3.59
N GLY A 145 4.37 -15.62 4.64
CA GLY A 145 5.61 -16.38 4.70
C GLY A 145 6.70 -15.87 3.74
N ARG A 146 6.72 -14.55 3.44
CA ARG A 146 7.66 -13.94 2.52
C ARG A 146 8.72 -13.12 3.24
N LYS A 147 9.91 -13.06 2.65
CA LYS A 147 10.99 -12.18 3.09
C LYS A 147 10.67 -10.75 2.70
N PHE A 148 11.07 -9.81 3.56
CA PHE A 148 10.78 -8.39 3.37
C PHE A 148 12.05 -7.54 3.49
N ILE A 149 12.20 -6.58 2.57
CA ILE A 149 13.19 -5.53 2.61
C ILE A 149 12.41 -4.21 2.52
N GLY A 150 12.48 -3.40 3.57
CA GLY A 150 11.82 -2.11 3.62
C GLY A 150 12.82 -0.98 3.70
N ILE A 151 12.56 0.14 3.01
CA ILE A 151 13.31 1.38 3.12
C ILE A 151 12.33 2.47 3.55
N GLU A 152 12.70 3.23 4.59
CA GLU A 152 11.94 4.36 5.09
C GLU A 152 12.92 5.47 5.48
N ILE A 153 12.70 6.67 4.95
CA ILE A 153 13.57 7.82 5.18
C ILE A 153 13.25 8.54 6.49
N GLU A 154 11.97 8.50 6.90
CA GLU A 154 11.50 9.18 8.10
C GLU A 154 11.69 8.29 9.33
N PRO A 155 12.58 8.63 10.29
CA PRO A 155 12.90 7.77 11.43
C PRO A 155 11.67 7.37 12.25
N LYS A 156 10.72 8.27 12.42
CA LYS A 156 9.47 8.01 13.14
C LYS A 156 8.66 6.87 12.49
N TYR A 157 8.56 6.85 11.17
CA TYR A 157 7.82 5.81 10.46
C TYR A 157 8.62 4.52 10.38
N TYR A 158 9.94 4.60 10.28
CA TYR A 158 10.82 3.44 10.39
C TYR A 158 10.59 2.69 11.72
N ASP A 159 10.58 3.40 12.86
CA ASP A 159 10.36 2.78 14.17
C ASP A 159 8.95 2.16 14.29
N ILE A 160 7.94 2.81 13.72
CA ILE A 160 6.58 2.28 13.65
C ILE A 160 6.55 1.00 12.81
N ALA A 161 7.16 1.03 11.62
CA ALA A 161 7.20 -0.12 10.71
C ALA A 161 7.90 -1.31 11.36
N LYS A 162 9.09 -1.08 11.94
CA LYS A 162 9.87 -2.09 12.64
C LYS A 162 9.04 -2.78 13.71
N ARG A 163 8.44 -2.01 14.63
CA ARG A 163 7.61 -2.56 15.71
C ARG A 163 6.44 -3.38 15.18
N ARG A 164 5.69 -2.88 14.19
CA ARG A 164 4.53 -3.60 13.62
C ARG A 164 4.92 -4.92 12.96
N ILE A 165 6.07 -4.96 12.30
CA ILE A 165 6.59 -6.17 11.66
C ILE A 165 7.06 -7.17 12.74
N GLU A 166 7.76 -6.71 13.78
CA GLU A 166 8.17 -7.55 14.92
C GLU A 166 6.98 -8.14 15.67
N GLU A 167 5.93 -7.33 15.92
CA GLU A 167 4.66 -7.80 16.50
C GLU A 167 4.01 -8.88 15.61
N ALA A 168 3.97 -8.69 14.29
CA ALA A 168 3.42 -9.68 13.38
C ALA A 168 4.21 -11.01 13.38
N TYR A 169 5.54 -10.97 13.52
CA TYR A 169 6.35 -12.18 13.68
C TYR A 169 6.07 -12.89 15.01
N ALA A 170 5.93 -12.15 16.12
CA ALA A 170 5.60 -12.72 17.40
C ALA A 170 4.22 -13.41 17.37
N ASP A 171 3.23 -12.78 16.75
CA ASP A 171 1.90 -13.36 16.57
C ASP A 171 1.95 -14.65 15.73
N SER A 172 2.69 -14.67 14.60
CA SER A 172 2.80 -15.86 13.77
C SER A 172 3.46 -17.02 14.49
N ALA A 173 4.51 -16.76 15.26
CA ALA A 173 5.20 -17.79 16.04
C ALA A 173 4.33 -18.41 17.16
N LEU A 174 3.36 -17.65 17.68
CA LEU A 174 2.39 -18.19 18.64
C LEU A 174 1.44 -19.20 18.00
N PHE A 175 1.03 -18.97 16.74
CA PHE A 175 0.14 -19.88 16.00
C PHE A 175 0.87 -21.16 15.54
N ASP A 176 2.15 -21.05 15.16
CA ASP A 176 2.97 -22.20 14.74
C ASP A 176 3.24 -23.20 15.89
N ASN A 177 3.13 -22.76 17.15
CA ASN A 177 3.30 -23.57 18.34
C ASN A 177 1.98 -24.17 18.89
N LEU A 178 0.84 -23.88 18.27
CA LEU A 178 -0.42 -24.52 18.60
C LEU A 178 -0.50 -25.87 17.87
N GLU A 179 -0.52 -26.98 18.60
CA GLU A 179 -0.80 -28.28 18.02
C GLU A 179 -2.16 -28.25 17.29
N PRO A 180 -2.28 -28.89 16.10
CA PRO A 180 -3.57 -29.00 15.44
C PRO A 180 -4.58 -29.67 16.38
N PRO A 181 -5.84 -29.23 16.39
CA PRO A 181 -6.87 -29.86 17.21
C PRO A 181 -6.98 -31.35 16.90
N PRO A 182 -7.23 -32.18 17.89
CA PRO A 182 -7.30 -33.64 17.76
C PRO A 182 -8.40 -34.09 16.79
#